data_75254713867f30215d533e4762350255
#
_entry.id   75254713867f30215d533e4762350255
#
_cell.length_a   1.000
_cell.length_b   1.000
_cell.length_c   1.000
_cell.angle_alpha   90.00
_cell.angle_beta   90.00
_cell.angle_gamma   90.00
#
_symmetry.space_group_name_H-M   'P 1'
#
loop_
_entity.id
_entity.type
_entity.pdbx_description
1 polymer ?
#
loop_
_entity_poly.entity_id
_entity_poly.type
_entity_poly.pdbx_seq_one_letter_code
_entity_poly.pdbx_strand_id
1 'polypeptide(L)'
;MEIRTTSHFDKNLAKKIKKNSRLKNKIKNQISILQNNLHHPSLKLHKLKGKRIDEYSFWIEDNLRITCLFVDDVILFTDIITHDEY
;
A
#
# COMPACT_ATOMS: atom_id res chain seq x y z
N MET A 1 4.72 14.31 -2.12
CA MET A 1 5.42 13.50 -1.10
C MET A 1 6.27 12.44 -1.78
N GLU A 2 7.42 12.17 -1.22
CA GLU A 2 8.32 11.12 -1.71
C GLU A 2 7.80 9.76 -1.25
N ILE A 3 7.91 8.74 -2.11
CA ILE A 3 7.57 7.37 -1.74
C ILE A 3 8.86 6.56 -1.63
N ARG A 4 9.00 5.83 -0.52
CA ARG A 4 10.07 4.88 -0.30
C ARG A 4 9.48 3.55 0.10
N THR A 5 10.27 2.48 -0.03
CA THR A 5 9.82 1.13 0.26
C THR A 5 10.81 0.43 1.19
N THR A 6 10.30 -0.53 1.96
CA THR A 6 11.14 -1.43 2.75
C THR A 6 11.50 -2.64 1.90
N SER A 7 12.57 -3.34 2.28
CA SER A 7 12.92 -4.59 1.58
C SER A 7 11.85 -5.66 1.76
N HIS A 8 11.15 -5.66 2.88
CA HIS A 8 10.01 -6.56 3.10
C HIS A 8 8.90 -6.30 2.11
N PHE A 9 8.55 -5.03 1.89
CA PHE A 9 7.55 -4.65 0.90
C PHE A 9 7.99 -5.10 -0.50
N ASP A 10 9.23 -4.83 -0.88
CA ASP A 10 9.75 -5.15 -2.20
C ASP A 10 9.67 -6.64 -2.50
N LYS A 11 10.02 -7.48 -1.52
CA LYS A 11 9.94 -8.94 -1.66
C LYS A 11 8.51 -9.40 -1.86
N ASN A 12 7.60 -8.91 -1.05
CA ASN A 12 6.20 -9.30 -1.13
C ASN A 12 5.54 -8.81 -2.41
N LEU A 13 5.88 -7.61 -2.84
CA LEU A 13 5.40 -7.07 -4.11
C LEU A 13 5.83 -7.94 -5.28
N ALA A 14 7.11 -8.32 -5.31
CA ALA A 14 7.64 -9.15 -6.40
C ALA A 14 6.91 -10.48 -6.48
N LYS A 15 6.63 -11.12 -5.34
CA LYS A 15 5.89 -12.38 -5.29
C LYS A 15 4.48 -12.23 -5.87
N LYS A 16 3.79 -11.16 -5.50
CA LYS A 16 2.40 -10.96 -5.95
C LYS A 16 2.32 -10.64 -7.43
N ILE A 17 3.23 -9.82 -7.94
CA ILE A 17 3.28 -9.48 -9.37
C ILE A 17 3.66 -10.67 -10.22
N LYS A 18 4.56 -11.52 -9.73
CA LYS A 18 4.98 -12.73 -10.46
C LYS A 18 3.80 -13.64 -10.77
N LYS A 19 2.84 -13.73 -9.86
CA LYS A 19 1.65 -14.56 -10.03
C LYS A 19 0.57 -13.89 -10.86
N ASN A 20 0.59 -12.56 -10.95
CA ASN A 20 -0.46 -11.81 -11.63
C ASN A 20 0.10 -10.51 -12.21
N SER A 21 0.48 -10.56 -13.49
CA SER A 21 1.10 -9.41 -14.16
C SER A 21 0.16 -8.20 -14.29
N ARG A 22 -1.15 -8.44 -14.35
CA ARG A 22 -2.14 -7.34 -14.41
C ARG A 22 -2.13 -6.49 -13.15
N LEU A 23 -1.76 -7.12 -12.04
CA LEU A 23 -1.75 -6.46 -10.74
C LEU A 23 -0.75 -5.29 -10.72
N LYS A 24 0.34 -5.39 -11.45
CA LYS A 24 1.34 -4.32 -11.53
C LYS A 24 0.73 -2.99 -11.96
N ASN A 25 -0.12 -3.01 -12.99
CA ASN A 25 -0.76 -1.79 -13.48
C ASN A 25 -1.75 -1.23 -12.46
N LYS A 26 -2.50 -2.09 -11.80
CA LYS A 26 -3.45 -1.66 -10.78
C LYS A 26 -2.73 -1.01 -9.60
N ILE A 27 -1.62 -1.59 -9.17
CA ILE A 27 -0.80 -1.03 -8.09
C ILE A 27 -0.26 0.34 -8.50
N LYS A 28 0.31 0.46 -9.70
CA LYS A 28 0.83 1.74 -10.20
C LYS A 28 -0.26 2.81 -10.22
N ASN A 29 -1.46 2.45 -10.66
CA ASN A 29 -2.57 3.36 -10.73
C ASN A 29 -2.97 3.87 -9.35
N GLN A 30 -3.08 2.98 -8.38
CA GLN A 30 -3.45 3.36 -7.01
C GLN A 30 -2.36 4.20 -6.34
N ILE A 31 -1.09 3.91 -6.59
CA ILE A 31 0.03 4.72 -6.08
C ILE A 31 -0.02 6.12 -6.69
N SER A 32 -0.33 6.24 -7.97
CA SER A 32 -0.47 7.54 -8.62
C SER A 32 -1.60 8.36 -8.00
N ILE A 33 -2.73 7.73 -7.72
CA ILE A 33 -3.85 8.39 -7.04
C ILE A 33 -3.41 8.87 -5.65
N LEU A 34 -2.71 8.01 -4.90
CA LEU A 34 -2.22 8.36 -3.57
C LEU A 34 -1.33 9.60 -3.60
N GLN A 35 -0.42 9.68 -4.57
CA GLN A 35 0.49 10.82 -4.70
C GLN A 35 -0.24 12.13 -5.03
N ASN A 36 -1.34 12.04 -5.75
CA ASN A 36 -2.08 13.22 -6.17
C ASN A 36 -3.14 13.65 -5.17
N ASN A 37 -3.75 12.71 -4.47
CA ASN A 37 -4.82 13.03 -3.53
C ASN A 37 -4.99 11.92 -2.49
N LEU A 38 -4.45 12.11 -1.29
CA LEU A 38 -4.55 11.15 -0.19
C LEU A 38 -5.99 10.87 0.22
N HIS A 39 -6.89 11.77 -0.07
CA HIS A 39 -8.30 11.64 0.33
C HIS A 39 -9.19 11.08 -0.77
N HIS A 40 -8.60 10.62 -1.89
CA HIS A 40 -9.39 10.04 -2.96
C HIS A 40 -10.16 8.82 -2.46
N PRO A 41 -11.49 8.75 -2.72
CA PRO A 41 -12.33 7.68 -2.15
C PRO A 41 -11.89 6.26 -2.52
N SER A 42 -11.31 6.07 -3.72
CA SER A 42 -10.89 4.74 -4.16
C SER A 42 -9.79 4.14 -3.30
N LEU A 43 -9.03 4.97 -2.58
CA LEU A 43 -7.92 4.49 -1.74
C LEU A 43 -8.41 3.83 -0.46
N LYS A 44 -9.55 4.25 0.04
CA LYS A 44 -10.07 3.78 1.34
C LYS A 44 -8.98 3.83 2.42
N LEU A 45 -8.21 4.93 2.39
CA LEU A 45 -7.10 5.14 3.32
C LEU A 45 -7.62 5.19 4.75
N HIS A 46 -7.05 4.35 5.62
CA HIS A 46 -7.43 4.38 7.03
C HIS A 46 -6.28 3.89 7.91
N LYS A 47 -6.30 4.33 9.15
CA LYS A 47 -5.32 3.93 10.15
C LYS A 47 -5.63 2.53 10.65
N LEU A 48 -4.60 1.70 10.79
CA LEU A 48 -4.76 0.34 11.29
C LEU A 48 -4.90 0.33 12.82
N LYS A 49 -5.41 -0.78 13.36
CA LYS A 49 -5.62 -0.97 14.79
C LYS A 49 -4.70 -2.08 15.30
N GLY A 50 -4.60 -2.19 16.63
CA GLY A 50 -3.82 -3.24 17.26
C GLY A 50 -2.33 -3.02 17.15
N LYS A 51 -1.59 -4.06 16.80
CA LYS A 51 -0.12 -4.01 16.75
C LYS A 51 0.42 -3.08 15.68
N ARG A 52 -0.39 -2.72 14.68
CA ARG A 52 0.00 -1.85 13.58
C ARG A 52 -0.58 -0.45 13.71
N ILE A 53 -0.78 0.00 14.92
CA ILE A 53 -1.50 1.25 15.23
C ILE A 53 -0.91 2.49 14.53
N ASP A 54 0.38 2.48 14.24
CA ASP A 54 1.04 3.61 13.58
C ASP A 54 1.01 3.53 12.05
N GLU A 55 0.51 2.43 11.50
CA GLU A 55 0.44 2.25 10.06
C GLU A 55 -0.93 2.60 9.51
N TYR A 56 -0.91 2.98 8.24
CA TYR A 56 -2.13 3.16 7.45
C TYR A 56 -2.17 2.10 6.36
N SER A 57 -3.35 1.85 5.81
CA SER A 57 -3.47 1.01 4.63
C SER A 57 -4.28 1.71 3.57
N PHE A 58 -3.99 1.42 2.30
CA PHE A 58 -4.81 1.87 1.19
C PHE A 58 -5.11 0.72 0.24
N TRP A 59 -6.28 0.80 -0.37
CA TRP A 59 -6.86 -0.29 -1.16
C TRP A 59 -6.23 -0.36 -2.56
N ILE A 60 -5.97 -1.59 -3.02
CA ILE A 60 -5.51 -1.86 -4.39
C ILE A 60 -6.66 -2.46 -5.19
N GLU A 61 -7.07 -3.68 -4.85
CA GLU A 61 -8.21 -4.37 -5.47
C GLU A 61 -8.63 -5.51 -4.56
N ASP A 62 -9.89 -5.93 -4.66
CA ASP A 62 -10.45 -7.02 -3.84
C ASP A 62 -10.11 -6.80 -2.36
N ASN A 63 -9.38 -7.73 -1.73
CA ASN A 63 -8.93 -7.58 -0.36
C ASN A 63 -7.44 -7.22 -0.24
N LEU A 64 -6.80 -6.85 -1.34
CA LEU A 64 -5.38 -6.51 -1.37
C LEU A 64 -5.17 -5.05 -0.99
N ARG A 65 -4.24 -4.82 -0.06
CA ARG A 65 -3.91 -3.50 0.45
C ARG A 65 -2.41 -3.31 0.58
N ILE A 66 -1.97 -2.06 0.53
CA ILE A 66 -0.60 -1.70 0.87
C ILE A 66 -0.64 -0.99 2.22
N THR A 67 0.28 -1.38 3.13
CA THR A 67 0.45 -0.70 4.41
C THR A 67 1.59 0.29 4.31
N CYS A 68 1.46 1.42 5.01
CA CYS A 68 2.46 2.48 4.93
C CYS A 68 2.53 3.28 6.22
N LEU A 69 3.65 3.99 6.37
CA LEU A 69 3.88 4.97 7.42
C LEU A 69 4.07 6.33 6.77
N PHE A 70 3.57 7.38 7.42
CA PHE A 70 3.81 8.76 7.02
C PHE A 70 4.89 9.32 7.93
N VAL A 71 6.07 9.61 7.37
CA VAL A 71 7.21 10.12 8.13
C VAL A 71 7.70 11.38 7.41
N ASP A 72 7.46 12.55 8.01
CA ASP A 72 7.75 13.84 7.41
C ASP A 72 7.12 13.94 6.02
N ASP A 73 7.90 14.19 4.97
CA ASP A 73 7.40 14.26 3.59
C ASP A 73 7.51 12.93 2.84
N VAL A 74 7.72 11.84 3.57
CA VAL A 74 7.90 10.51 2.98
C VAL A 74 6.73 9.62 3.32
N ILE A 75 6.23 8.89 2.32
CA ILE A 75 5.32 7.77 2.53
C ILE A 75 6.17 6.50 2.40
N LEU A 76 6.33 5.77 3.48
CA LEU A 76 7.11 4.54 3.50
C LEU A 76 6.18 3.34 3.38
N PHE A 77 6.27 2.62 2.26
CA PHE A 77 5.49 1.39 2.06
C PHE A 77 6.15 0.26 2.85
N THR A 78 5.42 -0.35 3.76
CA THR A 78 5.95 -1.35 4.68
C THR A 78 5.59 -2.77 4.29
N ASP A 79 4.41 -2.97 3.69
CA ASP A 79 3.98 -4.30 3.27
C ASP A 79 2.88 -4.21 2.22
N ILE A 80 2.65 -5.32 1.52
CA ILE A 80 1.50 -5.51 0.66
C ILE A 80 0.83 -6.81 1.10
N ILE A 81 -0.40 -6.73 1.57
CA ILE A 81 -1.07 -7.82 2.26
C ILE A 81 -2.52 -7.95 1.83
N THR A 82 -3.09 -9.11 2.07
CA THR A 82 -4.53 -9.29 1.94
C THR A 82 -5.18 -8.89 3.26
N HIS A 83 -6.47 -8.60 3.20
CA HIS A 83 -7.22 -8.21 4.40
C HIS A 83 -7.14 -9.28 5.51
N ASP A 84 -7.02 -10.54 5.12
CA ASP A 84 -6.95 -11.66 6.06
C ASP A 84 -5.63 -11.73 6.84
N GLU A 85 -4.63 -10.98 6.41
CA GLU A 85 -3.31 -10.98 7.04
C GLU A 85 -3.15 -9.94 8.15
N TYR A 86 -4.19 -9.21 8.46
CA TYR A 86 -4.15 -8.17 9.51
C TYR A 86 -4.16 -8.79 10.90
#